data_4c65f9e0d47fde4f1832b984a0015e84
#
_entry.id   4c65f9e0d47fde4f1832b984a0015e84
#
_cell.length_a   1.000
_cell.length_b   1.000
_cell.length_c   1.000
_cell.angle_alpha   90.00
_cell.angle_beta   90.00
_cell.angle_gamma   90.00
#
_symmetry.space_group_name_H-M   'P 1'
#
loop_
_entity.id
_entity.type
_entity.pdbx_description
1 polymer ?
#
loop_
_entity_poly.entity_id
_entity_poly.type
_entity_poly.pdbx_seq_one_letter_code
_entity_poly.pdbx_strand_id
1 'polypeptide(L)'
;FMEKEKILMPDITYSFYPVYSDLYNVQTKTIPLKEDYTIDINDYMIENNGIIIANPNAPTSIAISREEIEQIVKNNKDRVVIIDEAYVDFGGETVVPLIKKYKNLLVVKTLSKSYALAGLRVRLRNRR
;
A
#
# COMPACT_ATOMS: atom_id res chain seq x y z
N PHE A 1 -12.21 2.17 26.88
CA PHE A 1 -12.32 1.36 25.66
C PHE A 1 -11.28 1.89 24.70
N MET A 2 -10.12 1.23 24.61
CA MET A 2 -9.14 1.53 23.55
C MET A 2 -9.76 1.04 22.23
N GLU A 3 -10.00 1.95 21.29
CA GLU A 3 -10.29 1.53 19.92
C GLU A 3 -9.12 0.67 19.45
N LYS A 4 -9.41 -0.54 18.99
CA LYS A 4 -8.37 -1.38 18.41
C LYS A 4 -7.80 -0.62 17.21
N GLU A 5 -6.51 -0.36 17.24
CA GLU A 5 -5.80 0.29 16.13
C GLU A 5 -6.10 -0.47 14.84
N LYS A 6 -6.38 0.25 13.78
CA LYS A 6 -6.85 -0.31 12.50
C LYS A 6 -5.78 -0.18 11.43
N ILE A 7 -5.78 -1.10 10.47
CA ILE A 7 -4.98 -0.94 9.25
C ILE A 7 -5.67 0.06 8.33
N LEU A 8 -4.92 1.07 7.86
CA LEU A 8 -5.42 2.08 6.93
C LEU A 8 -5.27 1.63 5.48
N MET A 9 -6.29 1.90 4.68
CA MET A 9 -6.27 1.70 3.23
C MET A 9 -7.16 2.76 2.55
N PRO A 10 -6.95 3.10 1.26
CA PRO A 10 -7.88 3.93 0.52
C PRO A 10 -9.27 3.28 0.45
N ASP A 11 -10.32 4.10 0.42
CA ASP A 11 -11.71 3.62 0.28
C ASP A 11 -11.96 3.03 -1.12
N ILE A 12 -11.34 3.60 -2.14
CA ILE A 12 -11.35 3.08 -3.52
C ILE A 12 -9.96 2.53 -3.83
N THR A 13 -9.81 1.22 -3.70
CA THR A 13 -8.55 0.50 -3.93
C THR A 13 -8.81 -0.94 -4.37
N TYR A 14 -7.77 -1.77 -4.39
CA TYR A 14 -7.90 -3.17 -4.79
C TYR A 14 -8.88 -3.93 -3.88
N SER A 15 -9.95 -4.42 -4.47
CA SER A 15 -11.13 -4.96 -3.76
C SER A 15 -10.85 -6.18 -2.87
N PHE A 16 -9.70 -6.84 -3.03
CA PHE A 16 -9.32 -7.98 -2.19
C PHE A 16 -8.73 -7.59 -0.83
N TYR A 17 -8.31 -6.35 -0.61
CA TYR A 17 -7.80 -5.96 0.70
C TYR A 17 -8.85 -6.11 1.81
N PRO A 18 -10.08 -5.61 1.66
CA PRO A 18 -11.15 -5.88 2.62
C PRO A 18 -11.42 -7.38 2.81
N VAL A 19 -11.45 -8.15 1.70
CA VAL A 19 -11.70 -9.61 1.76
C VAL A 19 -10.64 -10.33 2.59
N TYR A 20 -9.36 -9.98 2.42
CA TYR A 20 -8.30 -10.55 3.26
C TYR A 20 -8.41 -10.11 4.72
N SER A 21 -8.79 -8.86 4.94
CA SER A 21 -8.96 -8.32 6.29
C SER A 21 -10.06 -9.08 7.04
N ASP A 22 -11.18 -9.33 6.38
CA ASP A 22 -12.29 -10.10 6.94
C ASP A 22 -11.86 -11.55 7.21
N LEU A 23 -11.18 -12.19 6.25
CA LEU A 23 -10.72 -13.58 6.38
C LEU A 23 -9.79 -13.78 7.58
N TYR A 24 -8.92 -12.81 7.86
CA TYR A 24 -7.94 -12.86 8.95
C TYR A 24 -8.41 -12.10 10.21
N ASN A 25 -9.65 -11.64 10.24
CA ASN A 25 -10.23 -10.86 11.35
C ASN A 25 -9.36 -9.64 11.74
N VAL A 26 -8.88 -8.93 10.72
CA VAL A 26 -8.07 -7.73 10.87
C VAL A 26 -8.96 -6.49 10.77
N GLN A 27 -8.90 -5.62 11.78
CA GLN A 27 -9.65 -4.37 11.76
C GLN A 27 -9.05 -3.39 10.76
N THR A 28 -9.89 -2.81 9.92
CA THR A 28 -9.48 -1.82 8.90
C THR A 28 -10.22 -0.51 9.05
N LYS A 29 -9.59 0.56 8.56
CA LYS A 29 -10.20 1.88 8.39
C LYS A 29 -9.91 2.36 6.98
N THR A 30 -10.95 2.62 6.22
CA THR A 30 -10.84 3.22 4.90
C THR A 30 -10.64 4.72 5.01
N ILE A 31 -9.75 5.25 4.17
CA ILE A 31 -9.42 6.67 4.04
C ILE A 31 -9.98 7.15 2.69
N PRO A 32 -10.87 8.14 2.68
CA PRO A 32 -11.44 8.65 1.43
C PRO A 32 -10.35 9.19 0.50
N LEU A 33 -10.48 8.91 -0.79
CA LEU A 33 -9.71 9.62 -1.81
C LEU A 33 -10.25 11.04 -1.95
N LYS A 34 -9.42 11.96 -2.48
CA LYS A 34 -9.86 13.30 -2.87
C LYS A 34 -10.84 13.23 -4.05
N GLU A 35 -11.50 14.34 -4.37
CA GLU A 35 -12.45 14.43 -5.50
C GLU A 35 -11.82 14.06 -6.85
N ASP A 36 -10.52 14.29 -7.01
CA ASP A 36 -9.72 13.92 -8.18
C ASP A 36 -9.16 12.49 -8.11
N TYR A 37 -9.60 11.70 -7.15
CA TYR A 37 -9.15 10.33 -6.87
C TYR A 37 -7.69 10.19 -6.43
N THR A 38 -7.03 11.29 -6.06
CA THR A 38 -5.68 11.24 -5.48
C THR A 38 -5.73 10.89 -3.98
N ILE A 39 -4.63 10.36 -3.48
CA ILE A 39 -4.43 10.11 -2.05
C ILE A 39 -3.92 11.40 -1.38
N ASP A 40 -4.52 11.79 -0.24
CA ASP A 40 -3.89 12.75 0.65
C ASP A 40 -2.99 12.02 1.64
N ILE A 41 -1.69 12.22 1.53
CA ILE A 41 -0.73 11.53 2.40
C ILE A 41 -0.87 11.93 3.87
N ASN A 42 -1.42 13.13 4.16
CA ASN A 42 -1.60 13.60 5.53
C ASN A 42 -2.63 12.76 6.31
N ASP A 43 -3.59 12.17 5.61
CA ASP A 43 -4.62 11.31 6.22
C ASP A 43 -4.03 9.97 6.73
N TYR A 44 -2.81 9.63 6.33
CA TYR A 44 -2.07 8.45 6.78
C TYR A 44 -1.08 8.72 7.91
N MET A 45 -1.09 9.95 8.47
CA MET A 45 -0.25 10.35 9.61
C MET A 45 -0.95 10.14 10.97
N ILE A 46 -2.14 9.58 10.97
CA ILE A 46 -2.92 9.27 12.17
C ILE A 46 -2.47 7.96 12.82
N GLU A 47 -2.85 7.74 14.07
CA GLU A 47 -2.59 6.49 14.77
C GLU A 47 -3.23 5.29 14.06
N ASN A 48 -2.44 4.22 13.88
CA ASN A 48 -2.85 3.05 13.11
C ASN A 48 -2.03 1.81 13.48
N ASN A 49 -2.43 0.64 12.99
CA ASN A 49 -1.72 -0.64 13.15
C ASN A 49 -0.93 -1.08 11.91
N GLY A 50 -0.99 -0.30 10.86
CA GLY A 50 -0.32 -0.52 9.60
C GLY A 50 -1.05 0.17 8.45
N ILE A 51 -0.40 0.23 7.32
CA ILE A 51 -0.93 0.89 6.12
C ILE A 51 -0.75 -0.05 4.93
N ILE A 52 -1.76 -0.12 4.05
CA ILE A 52 -1.64 -0.77 2.75
C ILE A 52 -2.12 0.16 1.65
N ILE A 53 -1.25 0.42 0.69
CA ILE A 53 -1.53 1.28 -0.47
C ILE A 53 -1.05 0.55 -1.73
N ALA A 54 -1.93 0.43 -2.73
CA ALA A 54 -1.54 0.07 -4.08
C ALA A 54 -0.96 1.31 -4.78
N ASN A 55 0.21 1.20 -5.39
CA ASN A 55 0.85 2.30 -6.09
C ASN A 55 1.53 1.84 -7.39
N PRO A 56 0.99 2.20 -8.57
CA PRO A 56 -0.26 2.95 -8.82
C PRO A 56 -1.51 2.29 -8.22
N ASN A 57 -2.47 3.12 -7.77
CA ASN A 57 -3.70 2.61 -7.18
C ASN A 57 -4.59 1.95 -8.25
N ALA A 58 -5.17 0.84 -7.90
CA ALA A 58 -6.17 0.17 -8.73
C ALA A 58 -7.55 0.31 -8.03
N PRO A 59 -8.61 0.89 -8.68
CA PRO A 59 -8.73 1.02 -10.15
C PRO A 59 -8.38 2.40 -10.73
N THR A 60 -7.97 3.38 -9.92
CA THR A 60 -7.82 4.78 -10.37
C THR A 60 -6.63 5.01 -11.31
N SER A 61 -5.65 4.12 -11.30
CA SER A 61 -4.38 4.21 -12.04
C SER A 61 -3.50 5.41 -11.64
N ILE A 62 -3.85 6.10 -10.56
CA ILE A 62 -3.11 7.25 -10.06
C ILE A 62 -2.03 6.77 -9.09
N ALA A 63 -0.84 7.31 -9.26
CA ALA A 63 0.30 7.04 -8.38
C ALA A 63 0.64 8.26 -7.53
N ILE A 64 1.06 8.00 -6.30
CA ILE A 64 1.78 8.98 -5.48
C ILE A 64 3.29 8.80 -5.68
N SER A 65 4.04 9.86 -5.51
CA SER A 65 5.48 9.88 -5.72
C SER A 65 6.24 9.05 -4.67
N ARG A 66 7.49 8.72 -4.96
CA ARG A 66 8.37 8.05 -4.00
C ARG A 66 8.61 8.91 -2.76
N GLU A 67 8.71 10.22 -2.92
CA GLU A 67 8.90 11.18 -1.84
C GLU A 67 7.69 11.22 -0.90
N GLU A 68 6.48 11.18 -1.44
CA GLU A 68 5.24 11.12 -0.66
C GLU A 68 5.13 9.82 0.12
N ILE A 69 5.44 8.67 -0.51
CA ILE A 69 5.50 7.38 0.18
C ILE A 69 6.56 7.39 1.28
N GLU A 70 7.73 7.99 1.02
CA GLU A 70 8.78 8.12 2.03
C GLU A 70 8.31 8.91 3.26
N GLN A 71 7.49 9.94 3.07
CA GLN A 71 6.90 10.69 4.19
C GLN A 71 5.96 9.82 5.02
N ILE A 72 5.07 9.05 4.38
CA ILE A 72 4.21 8.09 5.08
C ILE A 72 5.05 7.10 5.90
N VAL A 73 6.08 6.50 5.29
CA VAL A 73 6.94 5.51 5.94
C VAL A 73 7.69 6.11 7.15
N LYS A 74 8.20 7.33 7.01
CA LYS A 74 8.89 8.05 8.09
C LYS A 74 8.00 8.34 9.29
N ASN A 75 6.76 8.69 9.06
CA ASN A 75 5.82 9.02 10.13
C ASN A 75 5.25 7.78 10.83
N ASN A 76 5.37 6.62 10.21
CA ASN A 76 4.84 5.35 10.72
C ASN A 76 5.95 4.36 11.13
N LYS A 77 7.02 4.81 11.80
CA LYS A 77 8.26 4.05 12.07
C LYS A 77 8.04 2.71 12.77
N ASP A 78 7.04 2.65 13.64
CA ASP A 78 6.73 1.48 14.47
C ASP A 78 5.61 0.61 13.87
N ARG A 79 5.15 0.94 12.68
CA ARG A 79 4.06 0.26 11.98
C ARG A 79 4.49 -0.15 10.58
N VAL A 80 4.00 -1.29 10.12
CA VAL A 80 4.31 -1.76 8.76
C VAL A 80 3.55 -0.93 7.72
N VAL A 81 4.28 -0.43 6.73
CA VAL A 81 3.71 0.21 5.54
C VAL A 81 3.92 -0.74 4.36
N ILE A 82 2.82 -1.21 3.79
CA ILE A 82 2.81 -2.10 2.63
C ILE A 82 2.50 -1.29 1.39
N ILE A 83 3.42 -1.29 0.43
CA ILE A 83 3.21 -0.71 -0.90
C ILE A 83 3.09 -1.83 -1.91
N ASP A 84 1.91 -1.95 -2.51
CA ASP A 84 1.63 -2.93 -3.55
C ASP A 84 1.93 -2.33 -4.93
N GLU A 85 3.05 -2.75 -5.50
CA GLU A 85 3.54 -2.31 -6.80
C GLU A 85 3.11 -3.27 -7.93
N ALA A 86 1.92 -3.87 -7.85
CA ALA A 86 1.46 -4.79 -8.91
C ALA A 86 1.38 -4.13 -10.29
N TYR A 87 1.19 -2.82 -10.35
CA TYR A 87 1.05 -2.05 -11.59
C TYR A 87 2.17 -1.03 -11.82
N VAL A 88 3.24 -1.02 -11.04
CA VAL A 88 4.30 0.00 -11.10
C VAL A 88 4.96 0.09 -12.48
N ASP A 89 5.06 -1.01 -13.21
CA ASP A 89 5.68 -1.05 -14.54
C ASP A 89 4.85 -0.33 -15.62
N PHE A 90 3.61 0.08 -15.32
CA PHE A 90 2.72 0.79 -16.23
C PHE A 90 2.73 2.32 -16.06
N GLY A 91 3.64 2.88 -15.25
CA GLY A 91 3.79 4.32 -15.13
C GLY A 91 3.97 4.85 -13.71
N GLY A 92 4.26 3.96 -12.76
CA GLY A 92 4.63 4.35 -11.39
C GLY A 92 6.13 4.44 -11.19
N GLU A 93 6.52 5.03 -10.06
CA GLU A 93 7.90 5.03 -9.58
C GLU A 93 8.06 4.00 -8.46
N THR A 94 9.00 3.05 -8.62
CA THR A 94 9.23 2.02 -7.60
C THR A 94 9.84 2.59 -6.31
N VAL A 95 9.32 2.14 -5.17
CA VAL A 95 9.87 2.48 -3.84
C VAL A 95 10.85 1.44 -3.29
N VAL A 96 11.18 0.41 -4.07
CA VAL A 96 12.17 -0.62 -3.70
C VAL A 96 13.47 -0.03 -3.16
N PRO A 97 14.06 1.07 -3.69
CA PRO A 97 15.27 1.66 -3.12
C PRO A 97 15.14 2.08 -1.65
N LEU A 98 13.92 2.42 -1.18
CA LEU A 98 13.68 2.84 0.20
C LEU A 98 13.76 1.69 1.21
N ILE A 99 13.66 0.42 0.78
CA ILE A 99 13.72 -0.76 1.67
C ILE A 99 15.03 -0.80 2.46
N LYS A 100 16.13 -0.39 1.84
CA LYS A 100 17.44 -0.35 2.52
C LYS A 100 17.49 0.67 3.66
N LYS A 101 16.63 1.68 3.60
CA LYS A 101 16.58 2.80 4.55
C LYS A 101 15.54 2.60 5.65
N TYR A 102 14.42 1.94 5.33
CA TYR A 102 13.26 1.81 6.21
C TYR A 102 12.89 0.35 6.47
N LYS A 103 13.02 -0.08 7.73
CA LYS A 103 12.72 -1.47 8.15
C LYS A 103 11.23 -1.78 8.18
N ASN A 104 10.41 -0.75 8.29
CA ASN A 104 8.95 -0.85 8.34
C ASN A 104 8.29 -0.84 6.96
N LEU A 105 9.06 -0.69 5.87
CA LEU A 105 8.53 -0.73 4.51
C LEU A 105 8.56 -2.15 3.95
N LEU A 106 7.41 -2.60 3.46
CA LEU A 106 7.24 -3.84 2.71
C LEU A 106 6.74 -3.50 1.30
N VAL A 107 7.47 -3.91 0.27
CA VAL A 107 7.06 -3.74 -1.13
C VAL A 107 6.67 -5.08 -1.72
N VAL A 108 5.47 -5.15 -2.29
CA VAL A 108 4.93 -6.35 -2.94
C VAL A 108 4.88 -6.11 -4.44
N LYS A 109 5.40 -7.06 -5.22
CA LYS A 109 5.34 -7.06 -6.68
C LYS A 109 4.76 -8.37 -7.19
N THR A 110 4.23 -8.35 -8.41
CA THR A 110 3.72 -9.54 -9.08
C THR A 110 4.24 -9.63 -10.50
N LEU A 111 4.45 -10.84 -10.96
CA LEU A 111 4.73 -11.12 -12.37
C LEU A 111 3.45 -11.34 -13.19
N SER A 112 2.29 -11.23 -12.55
CA SER A 112 1.00 -11.54 -13.18
C SER A 112 0.51 -10.48 -14.16
N LYS A 113 1.02 -9.25 -14.06
CA LYS A 113 0.55 -8.08 -14.81
C LYS A 113 1.47 -7.78 -15.99
N SER A 114 2.47 -6.92 -15.81
CA SER A 114 3.39 -6.49 -16.87
C SER A 114 4.12 -7.65 -17.56
N TYR A 115 4.43 -8.71 -16.84
CA TYR A 115 5.10 -9.90 -17.40
C TYR A 115 4.14 -10.97 -17.93
N ALA A 116 2.80 -10.77 -17.79
CA ALA A 116 1.77 -11.72 -18.24
C ALA A 116 1.94 -13.17 -17.69
N LEU A 117 2.59 -13.33 -16.55
CA LEU A 117 2.93 -14.64 -15.94
C LEU A 117 1.98 -15.06 -14.83
N ALA A 118 0.71 -14.68 -14.90
CA ALA A 118 -0.28 -15.01 -13.90
C ALA A 118 -0.41 -16.52 -13.62
N GLY A 119 -0.25 -17.34 -14.67
CA GLY A 119 -0.33 -18.79 -14.57
C GLY A 119 0.79 -19.42 -13.73
N LEU A 120 1.96 -18.78 -13.62
CA LEU A 120 3.06 -19.27 -12.81
C LEU A 120 2.83 -19.08 -11.29
N ARG A 121 1.85 -18.28 -10.89
CA ARG A 121 1.53 -17.98 -9.47
C ARG A 121 2.72 -17.50 -8.65
N VAL A 122 3.66 -16.79 -9.27
CA VAL A 122 4.85 -16.20 -8.63
C VAL A 122 4.59 -14.76 -8.22
N ARG A 123 4.97 -14.45 -7.00
CA ARG A 123 4.97 -13.08 -6.46
C ARG A 123 6.32 -12.77 -5.84
N LEU A 124 6.76 -11.54 -5.96
CA LEU A 124 7.98 -11.05 -5.34
C LEU A 124 7.62 -10.21 -4.12
N ARG A 125 8.33 -10.44 -3.02
CA ARG A 125 8.22 -9.66 -1.80
C ARG A 125 9.61 -9.16 -1.43
N ASN A 126 9.80 -7.86 -1.43
CA ASN A 126 11.04 -7.22 -1.02
C ASN A 126 10.90 -6.67 0.40
N ARG A 127 11.80 -7.12 1.25
CA ARG A 127 11.90 -6.74 2.66
C ARG A 127 13.38 -6.82 3.05
N ARG A 128 13.81 -5.97 3.97
CA ARG A 128 15.14 -6.06 4.58
C ARG A 128 15.22 -7.18 5.60
#